data_9bd29d3bbd06abafc8c143d76982d478
#
_entry.id   9bd29d3bbd06abafc8c143d76982d478
#
_cell.length_a   1.000
_cell.length_b   1.000
_cell.length_c   1.000
_cell.angle_alpha   90.00
_cell.angle_beta   90.00
_cell.angle_gamma   90.00
#
_symmetry.space_group_name_H-M   'P 1'
#
loop_
_entity.id
_entity.type
_entity.pdbx_description
1 polymer ?
#
loop_
_entity_poly.entity_id
_entity_poly.type
_entity_poly.pdbx_seq_one_letter_code
_entity_poly.pdbx_strand_id
1 'polypeptide(L)'
;MTTQNYPFTGNDRQSMTFTPILDGTVYNCQVKWNIAGMRWYVLITDGSGNTILNTPLVGSELNGGINIISGVFNSSSMYWREQNGLIEVNSS
;
A
#
# COMPACT_ATOMS: atom_id res chain seq x y z
N MET A 1 -1.80 -18.51 0.50
CA MET A 1 -1.73 -17.07 0.15
C MET A 1 -3.08 -16.42 0.41
N THR A 2 -3.07 -15.24 1.03
CA THR A 2 -4.27 -14.48 1.35
C THR A 2 -4.25 -13.15 0.61
N THR A 3 -5.38 -12.80 0.00
CA THR A 3 -5.51 -11.50 -0.66
C THR A 3 -6.44 -10.61 0.16
N GLN A 4 -5.98 -9.39 0.45
CA GLN A 4 -6.75 -8.38 1.16
C GLN A 4 -6.94 -7.19 0.24
N ASN A 5 -8.16 -6.68 0.14
CA ASN A 5 -8.48 -5.54 -0.72
C ASN A 5 -8.98 -4.39 0.14
N TYR A 6 -8.37 -3.22 -0.03
CA TYR A 6 -8.71 -2.02 0.72
C TYR A 6 -9.20 -0.95 -0.26
N PRO A 7 -10.43 -0.46 -0.12
CA PRO A 7 -10.96 0.56 -1.05
C PRO A 7 -10.13 1.83 -1.02
N PHE A 8 -9.67 2.28 -2.17
CA PHE A 8 -8.93 3.52 -2.30
C PHE A 8 -8.96 4.00 -3.75
N THR A 9 -9.73 5.04 -4.01
CA THR A 9 -9.87 5.59 -5.36
C THR A 9 -8.91 6.74 -5.66
N GLY A 10 -8.43 7.42 -4.63
CA GLY A 10 -7.55 8.58 -4.81
C GLY A 10 -8.26 9.85 -5.26
N ASN A 11 -9.60 9.86 -5.24
CA ASN A 11 -10.36 10.96 -5.82
C ASN A 11 -10.50 12.19 -4.92
N ASP A 12 -10.58 12.00 -3.62
CA ASP A 12 -10.90 13.08 -2.67
C ASP A 12 -9.69 13.53 -1.84
N ARG A 13 -8.51 13.03 -2.17
CA ARG A 13 -7.24 13.42 -1.55
C ARG A 13 -7.21 13.31 -0.03
N GLN A 14 -8.06 12.45 0.51
CA GLN A 14 -8.07 12.18 1.94
C GLN A 14 -7.09 11.06 2.26
N SER A 15 -6.38 11.21 3.38
CA SER A 15 -5.50 10.14 3.83
C SER A 15 -6.32 8.95 4.29
N MET A 16 -5.73 7.78 4.18
CA MET A 16 -6.35 6.51 4.52
C MET A 16 -5.38 5.69 5.35
N THR A 17 -5.90 4.98 6.34
CA THR A 17 -5.08 4.05 7.13
C THR A 17 -5.68 2.66 7.05
N PHE A 18 -4.82 1.65 7.05
CA PHE A 18 -5.25 0.26 7.09
C PHE A 18 -4.16 -0.59 7.73
N THR A 19 -4.51 -1.81 8.11
CA THR A 19 -3.60 -2.68 8.85
C THR A 19 -3.48 -4.04 8.15
N PRO A 20 -2.68 -4.11 7.08
CA PRO A 20 -2.51 -5.36 6.35
C PRO A 20 -1.61 -6.34 7.11
N ILE A 21 -1.77 -7.62 6.81
CA ILE A 21 -0.84 -8.65 7.27
C ILE A 21 0.21 -8.83 6.17
N LEU A 22 1.46 -8.57 6.51
CA LEU A 22 2.58 -8.70 5.59
C LEU A 22 3.60 -9.65 6.19
N ASP A 23 3.96 -10.70 5.44
CA ASP A 23 4.89 -11.74 5.91
C ASP A 23 4.50 -12.31 7.28
N GLY A 24 3.20 -12.47 7.53
CA GLY A 24 2.70 -13.03 8.78
C GLY A 24 2.59 -12.07 9.95
N THR A 25 2.89 -10.79 9.76
CA THR A 25 2.86 -9.78 10.81
C THR A 25 1.94 -8.63 10.42
N VAL A 26 1.20 -8.10 11.38
CA VAL A 26 0.31 -6.95 11.17
C VAL A 26 1.14 -5.67 11.20
N TYR A 27 0.99 -4.85 10.16
CA TYR A 27 1.65 -3.55 10.05
C TYR A 27 0.61 -2.45 9.94
N ASN A 28 1.03 -1.21 10.21
CA ASN A 28 0.19 -0.03 10.00
C ASN A 28 0.61 0.64 8.70
N CYS A 29 -0.35 0.83 7.80
CA CYS A 29 -0.12 1.53 6.55
C CYS A 29 -0.93 2.81 6.51
N GLN A 30 -0.31 3.89 6.05
CA GLN A 30 -0.97 5.17 5.81
C GLN A 30 -0.73 5.59 4.37
N VAL A 31 -1.80 5.99 3.70
CA VAL A 31 -1.71 6.57 2.36
C VAL A 31 -2.02 8.04 2.48
N LYS A 32 -1.06 8.89 2.15
CA LYS A 32 -1.16 10.34 2.32
C LYS A 32 -0.89 11.06 1.01
N TRP A 33 -1.64 12.13 0.76
CA TRP A 33 -1.40 13.01 -0.37
C TRP A 33 -0.29 14.00 -0.03
N ASN A 34 0.71 14.07 -0.89
CA ASN A 34 1.82 15.03 -0.74
C ASN A 34 1.61 16.15 -1.74
N ILE A 35 1.28 17.35 -1.23
CA ILE A 35 0.99 18.50 -2.08
C ILE A 35 2.24 18.96 -2.85
N ALA A 36 3.39 18.96 -2.20
CA ALA A 36 4.63 19.39 -2.83
C ALA A 36 5.02 18.48 -3.99
N GLY A 37 4.85 17.16 -3.83
CA GLY A 37 5.16 16.20 -4.86
C GLY A 37 4.00 15.89 -5.79
N MET A 38 2.81 16.37 -5.48
CA MET A 38 1.57 16.13 -6.24
C MET A 38 1.33 14.65 -6.47
N ARG A 39 1.51 13.83 -5.43
CA ARG A 39 1.32 12.39 -5.50
C ARG A 39 1.01 11.79 -4.15
N TRP A 40 0.54 10.55 -4.18
CA TRP A 40 0.29 9.77 -2.97
C TRP A 40 1.56 9.08 -2.50
N TYR A 41 1.69 8.94 -1.18
CA TYR A 41 2.77 8.20 -0.54
C TYR A 41 2.19 7.16 0.40
N VAL A 42 2.85 6.01 0.47
CA VAL A 42 2.55 4.94 1.42
C VAL A 42 3.62 4.93 2.49
N LEU A 43 3.18 5.04 3.74
CA LEU A 43 4.04 4.91 4.91
C LEU A 43 3.65 3.63 5.65
N ILE A 44 4.60 2.74 5.83
CA ILE A 44 4.38 1.49 6.56
C ILE A 44 5.19 1.54 7.85
N THR A 45 4.52 1.32 8.98
CA THR A 45 5.15 1.29 10.30
C THR A 45 4.81 -0.03 10.99
N ASP A 46 5.71 -0.46 11.88
CA ASP A 46 5.47 -1.66 12.69
C ASP A 46 4.65 -1.33 13.94
N GLY A 47 4.40 -2.33 14.79
CA GLY A 47 3.61 -2.15 16.00
C GLY A 47 4.26 -1.24 17.05
N SER A 48 5.54 -0.95 16.92
CA SER A 48 6.28 -0.05 17.82
C SER A 48 6.38 1.37 17.26
N GLY A 49 5.83 1.62 16.07
CA GLY A 49 5.87 2.93 15.44
C GLY A 49 7.11 3.20 14.60
N ASN A 50 7.95 2.20 14.37
CA ASN A 50 9.14 2.34 13.54
C ASN A 50 8.75 2.35 12.07
N THR A 51 9.32 3.28 11.29
CA THR A 51 9.09 3.34 9.85
C THR A 51 9.80 2.19 9.15
N ILE A 52 9.03 1.33 8.48
CA ILE A 52 9.56 0.22 7.69
C ILE A 52 9.79 0.66 6.26
N LEU A 53 8.85 1.42 5.69
CA LEU A 53 8.91 1.86 4.30
C LEU A 53 8.13 3.15 4.13
N ASN A 54 8.67 4.06 3.31
CA ASN A 54 7.98 5.27 2.88
C ASN A 54 8.27 5.42 1.39
N THR A 55 7.25 5.24 0.56
CA THR A 55 7.45 5.17 -0.89
C THR A 55 6.27 5.81 -1.62
N PRO A 56 6.50 6.35 -2.82
CA PRO A 56 5.38 6.81 -3.65
C PRO A 56 4.43 5.68 -4.00
N LEU A 57 3.14 5.98 -4.01
CA LEU A 57 2.11 5.03 -4.43
C LEU A 57 1.95 5.15 -5.94
N VAL A 58 2.34 4.12 -6.66
CA VAL A 58 2.29 4.08 -8.12
C VAL A 58 1.15 3.17 -8.56
N GLY A 59 0.30 3.67 -9.45
CA GLY A 59 -0.82 2.89 -9.97
C GLY A 59 -0.36 1.75 -10.85
N SER A 60 -1.12 0.65 -10.83
CA SER A 60 -0.84 -0.56 -11.60
C SER A 60 -2.01 -0.92 -12.48
N GLU A 61 -1.72 -1.55 -13.62
CA GLU A 61 -2.74 -2.08 -14.50
C GLU A 61 -3.39 -3.32 -13.88
N LEU A 62 -4.53 -3.74 -14.46
CA LEU A 62 -5.28 -4.89 -13.95
C LEU A 62 -4.48 -6.19 -13.99
N ASN A 63 -3.67 -6.37 -15.02
CA ASN A 63 -2.87 -7.57 -15.21
C ASN A 63 -1.39 -7.25 -15.04
N GLY A 64 -0.84 -7.58 -13.90
CA GLY A 64 0.54 -7.24 -13.59
C GLY A 64 0.63 -6.01 -12.73
N GLY A 65 1.67 -5.22 -12.89
CA GLY A 65 1.80 -3.95 -12.19
C GLY A 65 3.07 -3.85 -11.37
N ILE A 66 3.13 -2.79 -10.56
CA ILE A 66 4.30 -2.45 -9.76
C ILE A 66 4.03 -2.86 -8.31
N ASN A 67 4.85 -3.77 -7.81
CA ASN A 67 4.78 -4.14 -6.39
C ASN A 67 5.42 -3.03 -5.57
N ILE A 68 4.58 -2.29 -4.83
CA ILE A 68 4.99 -1.10 -4.08
C ILE A 68 5.97 -1.46 -2.96
N ILE A 69 5.87 -2.66 -2.39
CA ILE A 69 6.70 -3.10 -1.28
C ILE A 69 7.81 -4.07 -1.72
N SER A 70 8.18 -4.02 -2.99
CA SER A 70 9.24 -4.87 -3.55
C SER A 70 10.56 -4.62 -2.83
N GLY A 71 11.23 -5.71 -2.46
CA GLY A 71 12.52 -5.63 -1.78
C GLY A 71 12.45 -5.42 -0.27
N VAL A 72 11.28 -5.16 0.28
CA VAL A 72 11.08 -4.96 1.73
C VAL A 72 10.47 -6.20 2.37
N PHE A 73 9.50 -6.81 1.69
CA PHE A 73 8.84 -8.02 2.16
C PHE A 73 9.09 -9.16 1.18
N ASN A 74 9.35 -10.35 1.73
CA ASN A 74 9.73 -11.51 0.91
C ASN A 74 8.53 -12.26 0.33
N SER A 75 7.45 -12.34 1.09
CA SER A 75 6.30 -13.18 0.74
C SER A 75 5.05 -12.37 0.42
N SER A 76 5.13 -11.06 0.52
CA SER A 76 3.98 -10.18 0.37
C SER A 76 4.17 -9.20 -0.77
N SER A 77 3.07 -8.78 -1.38
CA SER A 77 3.07 -7.78 -2.44
C SER A 77 1.91 -6.82 -2.24
N MET A 78 2.06 -5.61 -2.78
CA MET A 78 1.04 -4.58 -2.68
C MET A 78 0.94 -3.85 -4.02
N TYR A 79 -0.29 -3.75 -4.53
CA TYR A 79 -0.58 -3.08 -5.80
C TYR A 79 -1.73 -2.10 -5.63
N TRP A 80 -1.59 -0.93 -6.21
CA TRP A 80 -2.71 0.01 -6.32
C TRP A 80 -3.42 -0.24 -7.66
N ARG A 81 -4.56 -0.89 -7.59
CA ARG A 81 -5.39 -1.16 -8.77
C ARG A 81 -6.31 0.06 -9.00
N GLU A 82 -5.77 1.08 -9.64
CA GLU A 82 -6.48 2.36 -9.82
C GLU A 82 -7.84 2.17 -10.49
N GLN A 83 -7.89 1.31 -11.51
CA GLN A 83 -9.11 1.09 -12.27
C GLN A 83 -10.21 0.43 -11.44
N ASN A 84 -9.82 -0.36 -10.45
CA ASN A 84 -10.74 -1.02 -9.54
C ASN A 84 -11.02 -0.20 -8.28
N GLY A 85 -10.29 0.90 -8.07
CA GLY A 85 -10.44 1.73 -6.88
C GLY A 85 -10.08 1.02 -5.59
N LEU A 86 -9.02 0.21 -5.60
CA LEU A 86 -8.58 -0.51 -4.41
C LEU A 86 -7.07 -0.73 -4.38
N ILE A 87 -6.57 -0.97 -3.16
CA ILE A 87 -5.21 -1.42 -2.94
C ILE A 87 -5.29 -2.92 -2.64
N GLU A 88 -4.57 -3.71 -3.42
CA GLU A 88 -4.56 -5.16 -3.29
C GLU A 88 -3.28 -5.59 -2.57
N VAL A 89 -3.46 -6.33 -1.46
CA VAL A 89 -2.34 -6.86 -0.67
C VAL A 89 -2.42 -8.38 -0.74
N ASN A 90 -1.34 -8.99 -1.23
CA ASN A 90 -1.21 -10.45 -1.25
C ASN A 90 -0.17 -10.84 -0.21
N SER A 91 -0.53 -11.75 0.69
CA SER A 91 0.36 -12.25 1.73
C SER A 91 0.31 -13.76 1.81
N SER A 92 1.40 -14.34 2.22
CA SER A 92 1.50 -15.80 2.36
C SER A 92 1.25 -16.25 3.80
#